data_faef835835350ebe8033fa45b5892f43
#
_entry.id   faef835835350ebe8033fa45b5892f43
#
_cell.length_a   1.000
_cell.length_b   1.000
_cell.length_c   1.000
_cell.angle_alpha   90.00
_cell.angle_beta   90.00
_cell.angle_gamma   90.00
#
_symmetry.space_group_name_H-M   'P 1'
#
loop_
_entity.id
_entity.type
_entity.pdbx_description
1 polymer ?
#
loop_
_entity_poly.entity_id
_entity_poly.type
_entity_poly.pdbx_seq_one_letter_code
_entity_poly.pdbx_strand_id
1 'polypeptide(L)'
;MMIALDIMKHPAAYVSGYENTPTEEQNRAKQLCWEYNRTAPNEQEKRRSILQTLLGTCSPMTGIEPDFHCDYGFNIHTHGLAVINYNCVILDTSPVNIGAGAFIAPGVCLACSGHAIDPEQRSHGIGTSAPITLEENVWIGANSTVCGGVTVGAG
;
A
#
# COMPACT_ATOMS: atom_id res chain seq x y z
N MET A 1 24.35 9.04 4.25
CA MET A 1 23.59 7.81 4.59
C MET A 1 22.11 8.16 4.38
N MET A 2 21.40 7.46 3.49
CA MET A 2 19.96 7.68 3.29
C MET A 2 19.21 7.29 4.57
N ILE A 3 18.22 8.10 4.96
CA ILE A 3 17.33 7.79 6.07
C ILE A 3 16.43 6.62 5.63
N ALA A 4 15.99 5.76 6.56
CA ALA A 4 15.13 4.61 6.23
C ALA A 4 13.91 4.98 5.37
N LEU A 5 13.25 6.10 5.67
CA LEU A 5 12.12 6.61 4.91
C LEU A 5 12.46 6.98 3.45
N ASP A 6 13.67 7.49 3.18
CA ASP A 6 14.10 7.84 1.83
C ASP A 6 14.31 6.58 0.97
N ILE A 7 14.85 5.52 1.60
CA ILE A 7 15.01 4.22 0.95
C ILE A 7 13.64 3.63 0.57
N MET A 8 12.67 3.68 1.48
CA MET A 8 11.33 3.15 1.28
C MET A 8 10.54 3.88 0.18
N LYS A 9 10.78 5.18 0.01
CA LYS A 9 10.15 6.00 -1.03
C LYS A 9 10.83 5.87 -2.41
N HIS A 10 12.00 5.24 -2.45
CA HIS A 10 12.74 5.08 -3.69
C HIS A 10 12.10 3.99 -4.58
N PRO A 11 12.07 4.17 -5.92
CA PRO A 11 11.45 3.19 -6.84
C PRO A 11 12.28 1.92 -7.07
N ALA A 12 13.47 1.79 -6.46
CA ALA A 12 14.27 0.58 -6.54
C ALA A 12 13.93 -0.40 -5.41
N ALA A 13 14.06 -1.69 -5.70
CA ALA A 13 14.01 -2.73 -4.68
C ALA A 13 15.15 -2.57 -3.66
N TYR A 14 14.87 -2.93 -2.40
CA TYR A 14 15.87 -2.86 -1.34
C TYR A 14 15.78 -4.04 -0.38
N VAL A 15 16.83 -4.20 0.44
CA VAL A 15 16.90 -5.15 1.55
C VAL A 15 17.13 -4.37 2.84
N SER A 16 16.44 -4.73 3.91
CA SER A 16 16.56 -4.07 5.21
C SER A 16 16.34 -5.06 6.34
N GLY A 17 16.89 -4.73 7.53
CA GLY A 17 16.60 -5.44 8.77
C GLY A 17 15.44 -4.79 9.55
N TYR A 18 14.81 -5.54 10.44
CA TYR A 18 13.69 -5.07 11.27
C TYR A 18 14.05 -3.87 12.15
N GLU A 19 15.30 -3.73 12.56
CA GLU A 19 15.78 -2.61 13.37
C GLU A 19 15.65 -1.24 12.66
N ASN A 20 15.49 -1.26 11.33
CA ASN A 20 15.31 -0.06 10.51
C ASN A 20 13.83 0.27 10.22
N THR A 21 12.89 -0.44 10.85
CA THR A 21 11.45 -0.22 10.66
C THR A 21 11.01 1.13 11.24
N PRO A 22 10.43 2.05 10.46
CA PRO A 22 9.93 3.34 10.96
C PRO A 22 8.62 3.14 11.73
N THR A 23 8.72 2.76 12.99
CA THR A 23 7.59 2.34 13.84
C THR A 23 6.57 3.47 14.06
N GLU A 24 7.01 4.71 14.17
CA GLU A 24 6.11 5.86 14.37
C GLU A 24 5.20 6.06 13.16
N GLU A 25 5.76 6.00 11.95
CA GLU A 25 4.99 6.13 10.70
C GLU A 25 4.02 4.95 10.52
N GLN A 26 4.45 3.75 10.89
CA GLN A 26 3.59 2.57 10.85
C GLN A 26 2.42 2.69 11.83
N ASN A 27 2.66 3.15 13.05
CA ASN A 27 1.60 3.38 14.04
C ASN A 27 0.65 4.49 13.62
N ARG A 28 1.15 5.56 12.99
CA ARG A 28 0.33 6.62 12.39
C ARG A 28 -0.61 6.04 11.33
N ALA A 29 -0.11 5.22 10.42
CA ALA A 29 -0.94 4.59 9.38
C ALA A 29 -2.01 3.67 9.99
N LYS A 30 -1.65 2.84 10.97
CA LYS A 30 -2.60 1.98 11.70
C LYS A 30 -3.71 2.78 12.35
N GLN A 31 -3.40 3.92 12.98
CA GLN A 31 -4.40 4.81 13.59
C GLN A 31 -5.35 5.39 12.54
N LEU A 32 -4.82 5.87 11.42
CA LEU A 32 -5.64 6.42 10.33
C LEU A 32 -6.53 5.35 9.66
N CYS A 33 -6.02 4.14 9.45
CA CYS A 33 -6.83 3.02 8.98
C CYS A 33 -7.95 2.68 9.96
N TRP A 34 -7.65 2.67 11.27
CA TRP A 34 -8.65 2.42 12.31
C TRP A 34 -9.76 3.47 12.29
N GLU A 35 -9.42 4.74 12.17
CA GLU A 35 -10.37 5.85 12.07
C GLU A 35 -11.21 5.77 10.77
N TYR A 36 -10.55 5.51 9.64
CA TYR A 36 -11.21 5.36 8.35
C TYR A 36 -12.27 4.26 8.36
N ASN A 37 -11.90 3.09 8.83
CA ASN A 37 -12.76 1.91 8.84
C ASN A 37 -13.97 2.05 9.79
N ARG A 38 -13.92 2.98 10.75
CA ARG A 38 -15.01 3.28 11.71
C ARG A 38 -15.78 4.55 11.39
N THR A 39 -15.33 5.31 10.39
CA THR A 39 -16.07 6.51 9.95
C THR A 39 -17.32 6.08 9.18
N ALA A 40 -18.47 6.63 9.57
CA ALA A 40 -19.75 6.28 8.97
C ALA A 40 -19.76 6.52 7.45
N PRO A 41 -20.46 5.66 6.67
CA PRO A 41 -20.46 5.77 5.20
C PRO A 41 -20.99 7.10 4.67
N ASN A 42 -21.84 7.79 5.40
CA ASN A 42 -22.39 9.10 5.03
C ASN A 42 -21.47 10.28 5.37
N GLU A 43 -20.39 10.08 6.14
CA GLU A 43 -19.38 11.09 6.45
C GLU A 43 -18.31 11.19 5.34
N GLN A 44 -18.75 11.44 4.11
CA GLN A 44 -17.90 11.39 2.91
C GLN A 44 -16.68 12.33 2.98
N GLU A 45 -16.87 13.55 3.47
CA GLU A 45 -15.77 14.53 3.58
C GLU A 45 -14.72 14.09 4.59
N LYS A 46 -15.13 13.54 5.73
CA LYS A 46 -14.22 13.01 6.75
C LYS A 46 -13.43 11.80 6.21
N ARG A 47 -14.12 10.87 5.55
CA ARG A 47 -13.46 9.71 4.90
C ARG A 47 -12.40 10.17 3.90
N ARG A 48 -12.75 11.15 3.05
CA ARG A 48 -11.81 11.74 2.08
C ARG A 48 -10.60 12.39 2.75
N SER A 49 -10.83 13.19 3.80
CA SER A 49 -9.76 13.86 4.55
C SER A 49 -8.78 12.85 5.16
N ILE A 50 -9.29 11.74 5.71
CA ILE A 50 -8.43 10.68 6.27
C ILE A 50 -7.58 10.06 5.16
N LEU A 51 -8.17 9.72 4.01
CA LEU A 51 -7.40 9.14 2.89
C LEU A 51 -6.35 10.10 2.34
N GLN A 52 -6.65 11.39 2.22
CA GLN A 52 -5.68 12.41 1.81
C GLN A 52 -4.51 12.56 2.80
N THR A 53 -4.77 12.30 4.09
CA THR A 53 -3.74 12.32 5.13
C THR A 53 -2.93 11.04 5.16
N LEU A 54 -3.56 9.90 4.83
CA LEU A 54 -2.94 8.57 4.87
C LEU A 54 -2.07 8.31 3.65
N LEU A 55 -2.61 8.56 2.45
CA LEU A 55 -1.98 8.17 1.18
C LEU A 55 -0.93 9.20 0.72
N GLY A 56 0.14 8.71 0.08
CA GLY A 56 1.16 9.57 -0.51
C GLY A 56 0.62 10.45 -1.63
N THR A 57 -0.24 9.89 -2.48
CA THR A 57 -1.05 10.63 -3.46
C THR A 57 -2.44 10.03 -3.50
N CYS A 58 -3.46 10.84 -3.26
CA CYS A 58 -4.86 10.41 -3.27
C CYS A 58 -5.63 11.23 -4.31
N SER A 59 -5.93 10.61 -5.46
CA SER A 59 -6.80 11.24 -6.46
C SER A 59 -8.19 11.52 -5.88
N PRO A 60 -8.83 12.65 -6.23
CA PRO A 60 -10.21 12.94 -5.81
C PRO A 60 -11.23 11.87 -6.24
N MET A 61 -10.90 11.07 -7.25
CA MET A 61 -11.75 9.98 -7.76
C MET A 61 -11.42 8.62 -7.15
N THR A 62 -10.56 8.56 -6.12
CA THR A 62 -10.26 7.31 -5.43
C THR A 62 -11.34 6.98 -4.41
N GLY A 63 -11.93 5.79 -4.52
CA GLY A 63 -12.82 5.20 -3.53
C GLY A 63 -12.19 3.96 -2.90
N ILE A 64 -12.21 3.89 -1.58
CA ILE A 64 -11.72 2.74 -0.81
C ILE A 64 -12.84 2.27 0.11
N GLU A 65 -13.14 0.98 0.08
CA GLU A 65 -14.13 0.39 0.98
C GLU A 65 -13.47 -0.19 2.25
N PRO A 66 -14.13 -0.17 3.40
CA PRO A 66 -13.62 -0.81 4.61
C PRO A 66 -13.75 -2.37 4.51
N ASP A 67 -13.02 -3.13 5.29
CA ASP A 67 -11.88 -2.70 6.08
C ASP A 67 -10.66 -2.58 5.18
N PHE A 68 -9.96 -1.46 5.28
CA PHE A 68 -8.73 -1.21 4.54
C PHE A 68 -7.55 -1.16 5.51
N HIS A 69 -6.44 -1.78 5.14
CA HIS A 69 -5.21 -1.78 5.91
C HIS A 69 -3.99 -1.53 5.03
N CYS A 70 -3.03 -0.80 5.56
CA CYS A 70 -1.72 -0.62 4.93
C CYS A 70 -0.62 -0.52 5.99
N ASP A 71 0.65 -0.64 5.56
CA ASP A 71 1.78 -0.51 6.46
C ASP A 71 2.06 0.95 6.81
N TYR A 72 2.12 1.82 5.82
CA TYR A 72 2.54 3.23 5.96
C TYR A 72 1.59 4.23 5.31
N GLY A 73 0.97 3.86 4.19
CA GLY A 73 0.09 4.71 3.38
C GLY A 73 0.85 5.72 2.51
N PHE A 74 1.95 6.30 2.99
CA PHE A 74 2.69 7.33 2.25
C PHE A 74 3.31 6.85 0.91
N ASN A 75 3.42 5.55 0.72
CA ASN A 75 3.90 4.93 -0.52
C ASN A 75 2.77 4.50 -1.47
N ILE A 76 1.52 4.71 -1.09
CA ILE A 76 0.37 4.40 -1.96
C ILE A 76 0.02 5.63 -2.77
N HIS A 77 0.03 5.49 -4.10
CA HIS A 77 -0.22 6.58 -5.03
C HIS A 77 -1.32 6.20 -6.03
N THR A 78 -2.45 6.91 -5.99
CA THR A 78 -3.54 6.75 -6.96
C THR A 78 -3.55 7.91 -7.95
N HIS A 79 -3.59 7.60 -9.26
CA HIS A 79 -3.39 8.58 -10.33
C HIS A 79 -4.67 8.92 -11.12
N GLY A 80 -5.85 8.55 -10.60
CA GLY A 80 -7.14 8.81 -11.25
C GLY A 80 -8.28 8.07 -10.55
N LEU A 81 -9.29 7.67 -11.32
CA LEU A 81 -10.31 6.77 -10.80
C LEU A 81 -9.65 5.47 -10.32
N ALA A 82 -9.85 5.16 -9.06
CA ALA A 82 -9.44 3.88 -8.49
C ALA A 82 -10.50 3.41 -7.51
N VAL A 83 -10.96 2.18 -7.68
CA VAL A 83 -11.90 1.53 -6.75
C VAL A 83 -11.16 0.41 -6.05
N ILE A 84 -10.93 0.58 -4.74
CA ILE A 84 -10.34 -0.43 -3.88
C ILE A 84 -11.47 -0.97 -3.00
N ASN A 85 -11.83 -2.22 -3.24
CA ASN A 85 -13.01 -2.84 -2.64
C ASN A 85 -12.72 -3.35 -1.22
N TYR A 86 -13.70 -3.99 -0.58
CA TYR A 86 -13.69 -4.41 0.82
C TYR A 86 -12.51 -5.33 1.17
N ASN A 87 -11.99 -5.18 2.38
CA ASN A 87 -10.97 -6.05 2.97
C ASN A 87 -9.65 -6.11 2.18
N CYS A 88 -9.30 -5.06 1.47
CA CYS A 88 -8.02 -4.98 0.78
C CYS A 88 -6.88 -4.60 1.73
N VAL A 89 -5.70 -5.16 1.47
CA VAL A 89 -4.47 -4.90 2.23
C VAL A 89 -3.38 -4.43 1.26
N ILE A 90 -2.70 -3.35 1.60
CA ILE A 90 -1.54 -2.86 0.83
C ILE A 90 -0.34 -2.73 1.77
N LEU A 91 0.64 -3.64 1.63
CA LEU A 91 1.87 -3.60 2.41
C LEU A 91 2.89 -2.74 1.66
N ASP A 92 2.78 -1.44 1.84
CA ASP A 92 3.48 -0.40 1.09
C ASP A 92 4.87 -0.05 1.65
N THR A 93 5.68 -1.06 1.90
CA THR A 93 7.10 -0.86 2.26
C THR A 93 7.93 -0.28 1.12
N SER A 94 7.45 -0.34 -0.12
CA SER A 94 7.93 0.35 -1.33
C SER A 94 6.76 1.02 -2.05
N PRO A 95 7.00 1.89 -3.05
CA PRO A 95 5.93 2.55 -3.78
C PRO A 95 4.95 1.58 -4.46
N VAL A 96 3.67 1.83 -4.26
CA VAL A 96 2.55 1.17 -4.95
C VAL A 96 1.86 2.23 -5.81
N ASN A 97 2.07 2.16 -7.12
CA ASN A 97 1.45 3.06 -8.08
C ASN A 97 0.20 2.42 -8.69
N ILE A 98 -0.93 3.08 -8.55
CA ILE A 98 -2.23 2.61 -9.04
C ILE A 98 -2.71 3.58 -10.12
N GLY A 99 -2.66 3.12 -11.37
CA GLY A 99 -3.06 3.87 -12.56
C GLY A 99 -4.55 4.22 -12.59
N ALA A 100 -4.90 5.14 -13.46
CA ALA A 100 -6.29 5.57 -13.63
C ALA A 100 -7.17 4.44 -14.19
N GLY A 101 -8.41 4.34 -13.72
CA GLY A 101 -9.34 3.30 -14.15
C GLY A 101 -9.11 1.93 -13.48
N ALA A 102 -8.35 1.88 -12.39
CA ALA A 102 -8.08 0.64 -11.69
C ALA A 102 -9.28 0.17 -10.86
N PHE A 103 -9.62 -1.12 -11.00
CA PHE A 103 -10.61 -1.80 -10.18
C PHE A 103 -9.95 -2.94 -9.41
N ILE A 104 -9.87 -2.80 -8.10
CA ILE A 104 -9.26 -3.76 -7.18
C ILE A 104 -10.38 -4.41 -6.38
N ALA A 105 -10.63 -5.70 -6.65
CA ALA A 105 -11.75 -6.45 -6.09
C ALA A 105 -11.53 -6.79 -4.60
N PRO A 106 -12.57 -7.29 -3.89
CA PRO A 106 -12.48 -7.58 -2.46
C PRO A 106 -11.37 -8.56 -2.10
N GLY A 107 -10.73 -8.33 -0.96
CA GLY A 107 -9.74 -9.23 -0.40
C GLY A 107 -8.40 -9.26 -1.13
N VAL A 108 -8.15 -8.32 -2.04
CA VAL A 108 -6.85 -8.23 -2.74
C VAL A 108 -5.75 -7.80 -1.79
N CYS A 109 -4.59 -8.46 -1.91
CA CYS A 109 -3.36 -8.08 -1.22
C CYS A 109 -2.32 -7.60 -2.23
N LEU A 110 -1.84 -6.36 -2.05
CA LEU A 110 -0.67 -5.83 -2.75
C LEU A 110 0.49 -5.80 -1.76
N ALA A 111 1.47 -6.69 -1.90
CA ALA A 111 2.53 -6.87 -0.92
C ALA A 111 3.90 -6.52 -1.51
N CYS A 112 4.37 -5.29 -1.27
CA CYS A 112 5.74 -4.90 -1.61
C CYS A 112 6.77 -5.64 -0.76
N SER A 113 6.41 -5.93 0.49
CA SER A 113 7.28 -6.57 1.47
C SER A 113 7.43 -8.07 1.24
N GLY A 114 8.62 -8.57 1.53
CA GLY A 114 8.95 -9.98 1.57
C GLY A 114 10.02 -10.27 2.62
N HIS A 115 10.38 -11.52 2.74
CA HIS A 115 11.43 -11.98 3.64
C HIS A 115 12.49 -12.78 2.88
N ALA A 116 13.68 -12.87 3.44
CA ALA A 116 14.73 -13.71 2.89
C ALA A 116 14.23 -15.17 2.76
N ILE A 117 14.48 -15.78 1.60
CA ILE A 117 14.16 -17.20 1.34
C ILE A 117 15.01 -18.09 2.25
N ASP A 118 16.29 -17.73 2.43
CA ASP A 118 17.18 -18.39 3.36
C ASP A 118 16.65 -18.26 4.80
N PRO A 119 16.42 -19.39 5.52
CA PRO A 119 15.87 -19.36 6.86
C PRO A 119 16.81 -18.72 7.90
N GLU A 120 18.13 -18.80 7.71
CA GLU A 120 19.10 -18.18 8.60
C GLU A 120 19.03 -16.65 8.47
N GLN A 121 19.06 -16.11 7.25
CA GLN A 121 18.91 -14.69 7.01
C GLN A 121 17.54 -14.18 7.52
N ARG A 122 16.48 -14.94 7.30
CA ARG A 122 15.14 -14.59 7.78
C ARG A 122 15.08 -14.56 9.31
N SER A 123 15.75 -15.48 10.00
CA SER A 123 15.82 -15.49 11.47
C SER A 123 16.54 -14.27 12.05
N HIS A 124 17.44 -13.67 11.29
CA HIS A 124 18.10 -12.39 11.61
C HIS A 124 17.26 -11.15 11.21
N GLY A 125 16.00 -11.34 10.85
CA GLY A 125 15.08 -10.24 10.53
C GLY A 125 15.33 -9.58 9.17
N ILE A 126 16.02 -10.25 8.25
CA ILE A 126 16.25 -9.70 6.91
C ILE A 126 14.95 -9.74 6.10
N GLY A 127 14.51 -8.57 5.67
CA GLY A 127 13.37 -8.35 4.80
C GLY A 127 13.78 -7.78 3.44
N THR A 128 12.93 -7.99 2.46
CA THR A 128 13.07 -7.43 1.11
C THR A 128 11.85 -6.57 0.80
N SER A 129 12.00 -5.60 -0.08
CA SER A 129 10.88 -4.83 -0.60
C SER A 129 11.14 -4.42 -2.05
N ALA A 130 10.07 -4.41 -2.84
CA ALA A 130 10.12 -3.93 -4.22
C ALA A 130 8.78 -3.26 -4.59
N PRO A 131 8.79 -2.22 -5.43
CA PRO A 131 7.59 -1.50 -5.81
C PRO A 131 6.61 -2.36 -6.61
N ILE A 132 5.32 -1.98 -6.56
CA ILE A 132 4.25 -2.54 -7.40
C ILE A 132 3.70 -1.44 -8.28
N THR A 133 3.47 -1.75 -9.55
CA THR A 133 2.80 -0.85 -10.49
C THR A 133 1.59 -1.54 -11.10
N LEU A 134 0.41 -0.95 -10.94
CA LEU A 134 -0.78 -1.27 -11.71
C LEU A 134 -0.94 -0.16 -12.74
N GLU A 135 -0.87 -0.48 -14.03
CA GLU A 135 -1.03 0.49 -15.10
C GLU A 135 -2.50 0.91 -15.27
N GLU A 136 -2.83 1.65 -16.31
CA GLU A 136 -4.20 2.15 -16.52
C GLU A 136 -5.19 1.03 -16.84
N ASN A 137 -6.43 1.18 -16.37
CA ASN A 137 -7.57 0.28 -16.65
C ASN A 137 -7.35 -1.18 -16.18
N VAL A 138 -6.53 -1.39 -15.17
CA VAL A 138 -6.28 -2.72 -14.61
C VAL A 138 -7.47 -3.20 -13.78
N TRP A 139 -7.83 -4.46 -13.92
CA TRP A 139 -8.74 -5.15 -13.02
C TRP A 139 -8.03 -6.30 -12.30
N ILE A 140 -7.99 -6.22 -10.96
CA ILE A 140 -7.46 -7.28 -10.10
C ILE A 140 -8.65 -8.03 -9.50
N GLY A 141 -8.74 -9.34 -9.78
CA GLY A 141 -9.82 -10.20 -9.30
C GLY A 141 -9.78 -10.43 -7.77
N ALA A 142 -10.93 -10.83 -7.20
CA ALA A 142 -11.05 -11.02 -5.76
C ALA A 142 -10.05 -12.03 -5.19
N ASN A 143 -9.54 -11.74 -3.98
CA ASN A 143 -8.56 -12.54 -3.25
C ASN A 143 -7.25 -12.80 -4.00
N SER A 144 -6.93 -11.99 -5.02
CA SER A 144 -5.63 -12.05 -5.69
C SER A 144 -4.54 -11.46 -4.81
N THR A 145 -3.32 -11.96 -4.97
CA THR A 145 -2.13 -11.37 -4.37
C THR A 145 -1.17 -10.93 -5.45
N VAL A 146 -0.69 -9.68 -5.37
CA VAL A 146 0.36 -9.13 -6.21
C VAL A 146 1.59 -8.90 -5.34
N CYS A 147 2.69 -9.56 -5.68
CA CYS A 147 3.94 -9.46 -4.92
C CYS A 147 4.80 -8.28 -5.38
N GLY A 148 5.73 -7.87 -4.53
CA GLY A 148 6.69 -6.82 -4.83
C GLY A 148 7.51 -7.07 -6.10
N GLY A 149 7.78 -6.01 -6.84
CA GLY A 149 8.49 -6.04 -8.12
C GLY A 149 7.61 -6.33 -9.34
N VAL A 150 6.30 -6.54 -9.16
CA VAL A 150 5.37 -6.83 -10.26
C VAL A 150 4.82 -5.54 -10.87
N THR A 151 4.79 -5.50 -12.19
CA THR A 151 4.00 -4.54 -12.96
C THR A 151 2.87 -5.29 -13.66
N VAL A 152 1.63 -4.89 -13.40
CA VAL A 152 0.45 -5.35 -14.15
C VAL A 152 0.22 -4.35 -15.27
N GLY A 153 0.33 -4.81 -16.52
CA GLY A 153 0.16 -3.97 -17.71
C GLY A 153 -1.26 -3.46 -17.88
N ALA A 154 -1.43 -2.43 -18.71
CA ALA A 154 -2.72 -1.78 -18.95
C ALA A 154 -3.78 -2.72 -19.54
N GLY A 155 -5.02 -2.62 -19.10
CA GLY A 155 -6.18 -3.36 -19.60
C GLY A 155 -6.64 -4.55 -18.77
#